data_78f50572730c1af8ff712a68a9965926
#
_entry.id   78f50572730c1af8ff712a68a9965926
#
_cell.length_a   1.000
_cell.length_b   1.000
_cell.length_c   1.000
_cell.angle_alpha   90.00
_cell.angle_beta   90.00
_cell.angle_gamma   90.00
#
_symmetry.space_group_name_H-M   'P 1'
#
loop_
_entity.id
_entity.type
_entity.pdbx_description
1 polymer ?
#
loop_
_entity_poly.entity_id
_entity_poly.type
_entity_poly.pdbx_seq_one_letter_code
_entity_poly.pdbx_strand_id
1 'polypeptide(L)'
;MMQRSRIYNTSSDFVYLDLRGKIVSKELKPAQRLLEVKIATEMGVSRTPVREALRRLANEGLVKIVPNSGARVAAPTVNEMENAYNVREYLENLSVELACRNGMDRRVLERLEEVLRSEEGAFENKDIDAFLEANNTFHRLSLI
;
A
#
# COMPACT_ATOMS: atom_id res chain seq x y z
N MET A 1 -19.08 -13.47 -20.90
CA MET A 1 -17.83 -12.87 -21.44
C MET A 1 -17.80 -11.41 -21.01
N MET A 2 -17.28 -11.11 -19.80
CA MET A 2 -17.28 -9.75 -19.26
C MET A 2 -16.06 -8.97 -19.74
N GLN A 3 -16.29 -7.73 -20.08
CA GLN A 3 -15.35 -6.74 -20.62
C GLN A 3 -14.07 -6.62 -19.78
N ARG A 4 -12.98 -7.24 -20.25
CA ARG A 4 -11.61 -7.04 -19.76
C ARG A 4 -10.93 -5.87 -20.48
N SER A 5 -11.55 -4.72 -20.57
CA SER A 5 -10.93 -3.62 -21.29
C SER A 5 -10.90 -2.34 -20.47
N ARG A 6 -9.71 -1.78 -20.36
CA ARG A 6 -9.28 -0.38 -20.21
C ARG A 6 -8.45 0.05 -19.00
N ILE A 7 -8.08 -0.83 -18.09
CA ILE A 7 -7.22 -0.42 -16.95
C ILE A 7 -5.82 -1.07 -17.00
N TYR A 8 -5.67 -2.19 -17.72
CA TYR A 8 -4.44 -2.96 -17.74
C TYR A 8 -3.81 -2.95 -19.14
N ASN A 9 -2.57 -2.45 -19.24
CA ASN A 9 -1.84 -2.46 -20.51
C ASN A 9 -1.29 -3.84 -20.86
N THR A 10 -1.06 -4.70 -19.86
CA THR A 10 -0.50 -6.05 -20.03
C THR A 10 -1.11 -7.05 -19.05
N SER A 11 -0.97 -8.36 -19.34
CA SER A 11 -1.33 -9.43 -18.40
C SER A 11 -0.51 -9.33 -17.09
N SER A 12 0.72 -8.83 -17.16
CA SER A 12 1.57 -8.62 -15.99
C SER A 12 1.02 -7.50 -15.10
N ASP A 13 0.52 -6.40 -15.67
CA ASP A 13 -0.11 -5.31 -14.92
C ASP A 13 -1.38 -5.78 -14.21
N PHE A 14 -2.18 -6.59 -14.88
CA PHE A 14 -3.37 -7.18 -14.28
C PHE A 14 -3.04 -8.03 -13.06
N VAL A 15 -2.07 -8.96 -13.19
CA VAL A 15 -1.61 -9.81 -12.08
C VAL A 15 -1.01 -9.00 -10.95
N TYR A 16 -0.19 -8.00 -11.28
CA TYR A 16 0.45 -7.12 -10.30
C TYR A 16 -0.59 -6.35 -9.46
N LEU A 17 -1.56 -5.71 -10.10
CA LEU A 17 -2.56 -4.91 -9.39
C LEU A 17 -3.51 -5.77 -8.55
N ASP A 18 -3.91 -6.94 -9.03
CA ASP A 18 -4.72 -7.88 -8.26
C ASP A 18 -3.98 -8.38 -7.00
N LEU A 19 -2.75 -8.86 -7.16
CA LEU A 19 -1.95 -9.34 -6.02
C LEU A 19 -1.63 -8.22 -5.03
N ARG A 20 -1.28 -7.02 -5.54
CA ARG A 20 -1.02 -5.86 -4.69
C ARG A 20 -2.25 -5.48 -3.86
N GLY A 21 -3.42 -5.44 -4.49
CA GLY A 21 -4.69 -5.19 -3.80
C GLY A 21 -4.95 -6.21 -2.69
N LYS A 22 -4.79 -7.50 -2.99
CA LYS A 22 -4.98 -8.60 -2.03
C LYS A 22 -3.98 -8.57 -0.87
N ILE A 23 -2.74 -8.12 -1.11
CA ILE A 23 -1.74 -7.96 -0.04
C ILE A 23 -2.11 -6.78 0.85
N VAL A 24 -2.45 -5.64 0.27
CA VAL A 24 -2.80 -4.42 1.02
C VAL A 24 -4.08 -4.61 1.83
N SER A 25 -5.09 -5.30 1.27
CA SER A 25 -6.34 -5.64 1.98
C SER A 25 -6.19 -6.77 3.00
N LYS A 26 -4.98 -7.36 3.13
CA LYS A 26 -4.70 -8.52 4.01
C LYS A 26 -5.47 -9.81 3.65
N GLU A 27 -6.07 -9.88 2.48
CA GLU A 27 -6.62 -11.13 1.92
C GLU A 27 -5.49 -12.17 1.74
N LEU A 28 -4.33 -11.72 1.23
CA LEU A 28 -3.09 -12.48 1.27
C LEU A 28 -2.32 -12.11 2.55
N LYS A 29 -2.19 -13.07 3.45
CA LYS A 29 -1.63 -12.86 4.79
C LYS A 29 -0.10 -12.70 4.74
N PRO A 30 0.51 -11.95 5.69
CA PRO A 30 1.97 -11.93 5.87
C PRO A 30 2.57 -13.34 5.95
N ALA A 31 3.74 -13.53 5.35
CA ALA A 31 4.46 -14.80 5.19
C ALA A 31 3.74 -15.86 4.34
N GLN A 32 2.53 -15.61 3.83
CA GLN A 32 1.81 -16.53 2.98
C GLN A 32 2.61 -16.86 1.72
N ARG A 33 2.68 -18.14 1.37
CA ARG A 33 3.37 -18.62 0.17
C ARG A 33 2.57 -18.32 -1.09
N LEU A 34 3.23 -17.76 -2.08
CA LEU A 34 2.68 -17.43 -3.40
C LEU A 34 3.27 -18.40 -4.43
N LEU A 35 2.44 -19.30 -4.97
CA LEU A 35 2.84 -20.29 -5.96
C LEU A 35 2.50 -19.80 -7.35
N GLU A 36 3.52 -19.57 -8.20
CA GLU A 36 3.34 -19.11 -9.59
C GLU A 36 2.32 -19.92 -10.37
N VAL A 37 2.36 -21.25 -10.22
CA VAL A 37 1.44 -22.17 -10.94
C VAL A 37 -0.01 -21.95 -10.50
N LYS A 38 -0.24 -21.86 -9.18
CA LYS A 38 -1.58 -21.64 -8.63
C LYS A 38 -2.16 -20.32 -9.11
N ILE A 39 -1.39 -19.22 -8.96
CA ILE A 39 -1.79 -17.90 -9.40
C ILE A 39 -2.08 -17.86 -10.90
N ALA A 40 -1.21 -18.44 -11.72
CA ALA A 40 -1.40 -18.52 -13.17
C ALA A 40 -2.70 -19.22 -13.54
N THR A 41 -3.00 -20.36 -12.89
CA THR A 41 -4.24 -21.12 -13.10
C THR A 41 -5.48 -20.32 -12.67
N GLU A 42 -5.46 -19.73 -11.46
CA GLU A 42 -6.59 -18.96 -10.92
C GLU A 42 -6.91 -17.72 -11.77
N MET A 43 -5.88 -17.05 -12.29
CA MET A 43 -6.02 -15.83 -13.08
C MET A 43 -6.16 -16.09 -14.59
N GLY A 44 -6.03 -17.34 -15.04
CA GLY A 44 -6.14 -17.70 -16.45
C GLY A 44 -5.04 -17.08 -17.33
N VAL A 45 -3.82 -16.98 -16.81
CA VAL A 45 -2.65 -16.43 -17.51
C VAL A 45 -1.50 -17.45 -17.52
N SER A 46 -0.46 -17.20 -18.35
CA SER A 46 0.78 -17.99 -18.28
C SER A 46 1.62 -17.63 -17.04
N ARG A 47 2.65 -18.44 -16.75
CA ARG A 47 3.54 -18.21 -15.59
C ARG A 47 4.44 -16.97 -15.76
N THR A 48 4.73 -16.57 -16.99
CA THR A 48 5.62 -15.43 -17.27
C THR A 48 5.09 -14.12 -16.67
N PRO A 49 3.86 -13.64 -16.97
CA PRO A 49 3.31 -12.42 -16.36
C PRO A 49 3.20 -12.51 -14.83
N VAL A 50 2.96 -13.72 -14.28
CA VAL A 50 2.95 -13.90 -12.81
C VAL A 50 4.32 -13.66 -12.22
N ARG A 51 5.37 -14.21 -12.84
CA ARG A 51 6.75 -14.02 -12.39
C ARG A 51 7.20 -12.56 -12.47
N GLU A 52 6.83 -11.86 -13.52
CA GLU A 52 7.10 -10.42 -13.67
C GLU A 52 6.38 -9.60 -12.59
N ALA A 53 5.11 -9.88 -12.35
CA ALA A 53 4.34 -9.23 -11.29
C ALA A 53 4.95 -9.46 -9.90
N LEU A 54 5.34 -10.70 -9.59
CA LEU A 54 5.99 -11.04 -8.32
C LEU A 54 7.35 -10.33 -8.15
N ARG A 55 8.12 -10.16 -9.23
CA ARG A 55 9.36 -9.38 -9.19
C ARG A 55 9.11 -7.91 -8.91
N ARG A 56 8.07 -7.31 -9.52
CA ARG A 56 7.68 -5.92 -9.23
C ARG A 56 7.27 -5.74 -7.78
N LEU A 57 6.43 -6.65 -7.26
CA LEU A 57 6.03 -6.65 -5.85
C LEU A 57 7.22 -6.85 -4.90
N ALA A 58 8.22 -7.64 -5.32
CA ALA A 58 9.44 -7.81 -4.54
C ALA A 58 10.31 -6.53 -4.51
N ASN A 59 10.38 -5.80 -5.61
CA ASN A 59 11.07 -4.50 -5.65
C ASN A 59 10.39 -3.45 -4.77
N GLU A 60 9.07 -3.57 -4.56
CA GLU A 60 8.29 -2.72 -3.63
C GLU A 60 8.35 -3.22 -2.17
N GLY A 61 9.03 -4.34 -1.91
CA GLY A 61 9.09 -4.93 -0.57
C GLY A 61 7.83 -5.65 -0.11
N LEU A 62 6.80 -5.77 -0.96
CA LEU A 62 5.55 -6.45 -0.64
C LEU A 62 5.65 -7.98 -0.69
N VAL A 63 6.64 -8.50 -1.39
CA VAL A 63 6.90 -9.93 -1.59
C VAL A 63 8.39 -10.20 -1.39
N LYS A 64 8.73 -11.33 -0.79
CA LYS A 64 10.11 -11.87 -0.73
C LYS A 64 10.20 -13.06 -1.68
N ILE A 65 11.12 -13.01 -2.65
CA ILE A 65 11.45 -14.14 -3.53
C ILE A 65 12.46 -15.02 -2.81
N VAL A 66 12.11 -16.31 -2.63
CA VAL A 66 12.97 -17.27 -1.96
C VAL A 66 13.51 -18.25 -3.01
N PRO A 67 14.84 -18.34 -3.20
CA PRO A 67 15.45 -19.27 -4.15
C PRO A 67 14.90 -20.69 -3.96
N ASN A 68 14.54 -21.35 -5.04
CA ASN A 68 13.98 -22.72 -5.07
C ASN A 68 12.68 -22.92 -4.28
N SER A 69 12.11 -21.89 -3.66
CA SER A 69 10.91 -21.98 -2.81
C SER A 69 9.73 -21.11 -3.27
N GLY A 70 9.91 -20.34 -4.34
CA GLY A 70 8.90 -19.44 -4.90
C GLY A 70 8.92 -18.07 -4.22
N ALA A 71 7.74 -17.50 -4.00
CA ALA A 71 7.57 -16.18 -3.40
C ALA A 71 6.72 -16.28 -2.12
N ARG A 72 6.88 -15.30 -1.22
CA ARG A 72 6.05 -15.14 -0.02
C ARG A 72 5.68 -13.67 0.16
N VAL A 73 4.48 -13.43 0.69
CA VAL A 73 4.09 -12.08 1.15
C VAL A 73 5.10 -11.64 2.21
N ALA A 74 5.52 -10.39 2.14
CA ALA A 74 6.43 -9.83 3.12
C ALA A 74 5.78 -9.85 4.52
N ALA A 75 6.60 -10.12 5.52
CA ALA A 75 6.23 -10.05 6.93
C ALA A 75 7.32 -9.23 7.62
N PRO A 76 7.15 -7.90 7.71
CA PRO A 76 8.14 -7.04 8.35
C PRO A 76 8.28 -7.40 9.83
N THR A 77 9.48 -7.37 10.33
CA THR A 77 9.78 -7.50 11.76
C THR A 77 9.38 -6.23 12.49
N VAL A 78 9.22 -6.30 13.81
CA VAL A 78 8.96 -5.13 14.66
C VAL A 78 10.02 -4.06 14.45
N ASN A 79 11.29 -4.44 14.43
CA ASN A 79 12.41 -3.51 14.21
C ASN A 79 12.36 -2.84 12.81
N GLU A 80 11.99 -3.58 11.76
CA GLU A 80 11.79 -2.97 10.42
C GLU A 80 10.64 -1.97 10.43
N MET A 81 9.56 -2.25 11.17
CA MET A 81 8.44 -1.31 11.32
C MET A 81 8.85 -0.08 12.13
N GLU A 82 9.53 -0.25 13.27
CA GLU A 82 10.03 0.87 14.08
C GLU A 82 10.96 1.79 13.27
N ASN A 83 11.88 1.22 12.50
CA ASN A 83 12.77 2.00 11.63
C ASN A 83 11.99 2.77 10.56
N ALA A 84 10.96 2.17 9.96
CA ALA A 84 10.10 2.84 8.99
C ALA A 84 9.32 4.01 9.63
N TYR A 85 8.78 3.81 10.84
CA TYR A 85 8.09 4.87 11.58
C TYR A 85 9.03 6.02 11.97
N ASN A 86 10.25 5.72 12.41
CA ASN A 86 11.23 6.76 12.72
C ASN A 86 11.55 7.63 11.49
N VAL A 87 11.81 7.01 10.34
CA VAL A 87 12.04 7.75 9.09
C VAL A 87 10.82 8.59 8.70
N ARG A 88 9.62 8.04 8.82
CA ARG A 88 8.38 8.74 8.54
C ARG A 88 8.21 9.98 9.43
N GLU A 89 8.45 9.85 10.73
CA GLU A 89 8.37 10.95 11.70
C GLU A 89 9.29 12.12 11.29
N TYR A 90 10.54 11.84 10.91
CA TYR A 90 11.45 12.88 10.43
C TYR A 90 10.97 13.57 9.16
N LEU A 91 10.43 12.81 8.21
CA LEU A 91 9.91 13.37 6.96
C LEU A 91 8.65 14.21 7.18
N GLU A 92 7.76 13.77 8.06
CA GLU A 92 6.55 14.51 8.42
C GLU A 92 6.91 15.83 9.14
N ASN A 93 7.82 15.81 10.09
CA ASN A 93 8.31 17.01 10.78
C ASN A 93 8.94 18.01 9.78
N LEU A 94 9.75 17.52 8.84
CA LEU A 94 10.32 18.36 7.78
C LEU A 94 9.24 18.95 6.88
N SER A 95 8.23 18.16 6.51
CA SER A 95 7.12 18.64 5.68
C SER A 95 6.34 19.78 6.37
N VAL A 96 6.03 19.62 7.65
CA VAL A 96 5.36 20.67 8.45
C VAL A 96 6.24 21.92 8.55
N GLU A 97 7.53 21.77 8.82
CA GLU A 97 8.46 22.89 8.88
C GLU A 97 8.52 23.68 7.55
N LEU A 98 8.63 22.97 6.43
CA LEU A 98 8.64 23.58 5.11
C LEU A 98 7.31 24.26 4.77
N ALA A 99 6.19 23.66 5.10
CA ALA A 99 4.87 24.25 4.93
C ALA A 99 4.71 25.53 5.73
N CYS A 100 5.17 25.57 6.98
CA CYS A 100 5.17 26.78 7.81
C CYS A 100 6.07 27.87 7.23
N ARG A 101 7.24 27.53 6.70
CA ARG A 101 8.18 28.50 6.10
C ARG A 101 7.68 29.10 4.79
N ASN A 102 7.06 28.27 3.96
CA ASN A 102 6.62 28.65 2.61
C ASN A 102 5.22 29.29 2.61
N GLY A 103 4.49 29.19 3.70
CA GLY A 103 3.08 29.50 3.80
C GLY A 103 2.21 28.37 3.25
N MET A 104 1.25 27.91 4.03
CA MET A 104 0.29 26.90 3.61
C MET A 104 -1.00 27.59 3.15
N ASP A 105 -1.60 27.10 2.06
CA ASP A 105 -2.92 27.58 1.63
C ASP A 105 -3.95 27.31 2.74
N ARG A 106 -4.73 28.33 3.06
CA ARG A 106 -5.76 28.27 4.10
C ARG A 106 -6.76 27.11 3.87
N ARG A 107 -7.06 26.81 2.61
CA ARG A 107 -7.97 25.71 2.25
C ARG A 107 -7.36 24.34 2.62
N VAL A 108 -6.05 24.19 2.50
CA VAL A 108 -5.34 22.97 2.90
C VAL A 108 -5.39 22.81 4.41
N LEU A 109 -5.17 23.89 5.17
CA LEU A 109 -5.28 23.89 6.64
C LEU A 109 -6.68 23.51 7.10
N GLU A 110 -7.72 24.13 6.54
CA GLU A 110 -9.12 23.83 6.85
C GLU A 110 -9.42 22.34 6.57
N ARG A 111 -8.91 21.82 5.45
CA ARG A 111 -9.08 20.40 5.10
C ARG A 111 -8.33 19.46 6.05
N LEU A 112 -7.12 19.80 6.47
CA LEU A 112 -6.36 19.04 7.48
C LEU A 112 -7.11 18.97 8.82
N GLU A 113 -7.69 20.08 9.27
CA GLU A 113 -8.50 20.13 10.50
C GLU A 113 -9.76 19.23 10.39
N GLU A 114 -10.43 19.23 9.23
CA GLU A 114 -11.58 18.34 9.01
C GLU A 114 -11.18 16.86 9.08
N VAL A 115 -10.04 16.51 8.46
CA VAL A 115 -9.54 15.14 8.45
C VAL A 115 -9.15 14.69 9.86
N LEU A 116 -8.49 15.55 10.66
CA LEU A 116 -8.16 15.25 12.05
C LEU A 116 -9.42 14.99 12.89
N ARG A 117 -10.45 15.83 12.75
CA ARG A 117 -11.74 15.59 13.44
C ARG A 117 -12.39 14.26 13.03
N SER A 118 -12.27 13.90 11.75
CA SER A 118 -12.77 12.61 11.25
C SER A 118 -11.99 11.42 11.84
N GLU A 119 -10.67 11.56 11.95
CA GLU A 119 -9.80 10.54 12.54
C GLU A 119 -10.11 10.33 14.04
N GLU A 120 -10.26 11.41 14.81
CA GLU A 120 -10.65 11.35 16.22
C GLU A 120 -12.01 10.67 16.40
N GLY A 121 -13.02 11.05 15.60
CA GLY A 121 -14.34 10.41 15.64
C GLY A 121 -14.29 8.94 15.26
N ALA A 122 -13.50 8.54 14.27
CA ALA A 122 -13.32 7.14 13.90
C ALA A 122 -12.62 6.34 15.01
N PHE A 123 -11.63 6.93 15.68
CA PHE A 123 -10.95 6.31 16.81
C PHE A 123 -11.90 6.07 17.99
N GLU A 124 -12.70 7.06 18.38
CA GLU A 124 -13.70 6.96 19.46
C GLU A 124 -14.74 5.87 19.18
N ASN A 125 -15.18 5.77 17.92
CA ASN A 125 -16.14 4.77 17.49
C ASN A 125 -15.53 3.39 17.19
N LYS A 126 -14.20 3.23 17.32
CA LYS A 126 -13.44 2.01 16.98
C LYS A 126 -13.63 1.56 15.53
N ASP A 127 -13.89 2.50 14.62
CA ASP A 127 -14.01 2.28 13.20
C ASP A 127 -12.60 2.31 12.56
N ILE A 128 -12.00 1.14 12.45
CA ILE A 128 -10.62 0.99 11.94
C ILE A 128 -10.51 1.42 10.47
N ASP A 129 -11.52 1.13 9.66
CA ASP A 129 -11.47 1.45 8.23
C ASP A 129 -11.57 2.97 8.02
N ALA A 130 -12.48 3.65 8.70
CA ALA A 130 -12.60 5.09 8.68
C ALA A 130 -11.35 5.78 9.25
N PHE A 131 -10.76 5.25 10.32
CA PHE A 131 -9.51 5.74 10.90
C PHE A 131 -8.36 5.67 9.88
N LEU A 132 -8.19 4.52 9.23
CA LEU A 132 -7.11 4.33 8.23
C LEU A 132 -7.30 5.23 7.00
N GLU A 133 -8.54 5.46 6.57
CA GLU A 133 -8.84 6.37 5.46
C GLU A 133 -8.51 7.82 5.81
N ALA A 134 -8.92 8.30 6.99
CA ALA A 134 -8.61 9.62 7.49
C ALA A 134 -7.08 9.81 7.64
N ASN A 135 -6.39 8.87 8.28
CA ASN A 135 -4.94 8.87 8.44
C ASN A 135 -4.20 8.96 7.10
N ASN A 136 -4.58 8.13 6.12
CA ASN A 136 -3.99 8.19 4.78
C ASN A 136 -4.26 9.52 4.06
N THR A 137 -5.42 10.12 4.29
CA THR A 137 -5.78 11.41 3.70
C THR A 137 -4.97 12.54 4.33
N PHE A 138 -4.78 12.53 5.66
CA PHE A 138 -3.93 13.47 6.37
C PHE A 138 -2.51 13.49 5.80
N HIS A 139 -1.89 12.32 5.68
CA HIS A 139 -0.52 12.23 5.16
C HIS A 139 -0.39 12.68 3.71
N ARG A 140 -1.40 12.45 2.87
CA ARG A 140 -1.37 12.97 1.49
C ARG A 140 -1.48 14.49 1.44
N LEU A 141 -2.24 15.10 2.32
CA LEU A 141 -2.39 16.56 2.38
C LEU A 141 -1.18 17.26 2.99
N SER A 142 -0.51 16.62 3.95
CA SER A 142 0.68 17.19 4.61
C SER A 142 1.94 17.17 3.73
N LEU A 143 1.92 16.48 2.60
CA LEU A 143 3.03 16.39 1.65
C LEU A 143 2.90 17.39 0.47
N ILE A 144 1.86 18.23 0.44
CA ILE A 144 1.64 19.27 -0.60
C ILE A 144 2.16 20.61 -0.11
#